data_478060c3dc459db88082f1731461b32d
#
_entry.id   478060c3dc459db88082f1731461b32d
#
_cell.length_a   1.000
_cell.length_b   1.000
_cell.length_c   1.000
_cell.angle_alpha   90.00
_cell.angle_beta   90.00
_cell.angle_gamma   90.00
#
_symmetry.space_group_name_H-M   'P 1'
#
loop_
_entity.id
_entity.type
_entity.pdbx_description
1 polymer ?
#
loop_
_entity_poly.entity_id
_entity_poly.type
_entity_poly.pdbx_seq_one_letter_code
_entity_poly.pdbx_strand_id
1 'polypeptide(L)'
;MDQLSSDKPAATIPAQAQRVLVLQGGGALGSYQAGAYQALCHHDFEPKWVAGISIGAINAAIIAGNPREKRVGKLKEFWDMASSGSVMPWAPLVRSDRVRSVFNETSAALIATFGVPGFFTPRFPPAPVWPAGSPESQSYYDTSPLRATLDRLVDFDRINNDGVRLSVGAVNIKTGNFEYFDNYKFRKLGKKIGPEHIMASGALPPGFPPVEIEGEFYWDGGIVSNTPLDYVLEHERDRDLLIFQVDLFSARGEVPATVLEAAEREKDIRYSSRTRMNTDMNKKIHDAKKAVRALIAKLPPSFKDDPLVATLNAVSKESTVTVVHLIYRSKVHEASSKDYDFSRIGMVEHWAAGERDVYASMAHPEWLNRPQSDESMVTYDLCESGLQYIKQ
;
A
#
# COMPACT_ATOMS: atom_id res chain seq x y z
N MET A 1 -23.17 -19.99 -21.84
CA MET A 1 -23.68 -20.11 -20.45
C MET A 1 -23.20 -21.45 -19.95
N ASP A 2 -21.97 -21.52 -19.51
CA ASP A 2 -21.43 -22.71 -18.87
C ASP A 2 -21.21 -22.38 -17.39
N GLN A 3 -21.93 -23.11 -16.55
CA GLN A 3 -21.81 -23.08 -15.09
C GLN A 3 -20.44 -23.65 -14.73
N LEU A 4 -19.52 -22.81 -14.33
CA LEU A 4 -18.33 -23.24 -13.59
C LEU A 4 -18.81 -23.69 -12.21
N SER A 5 -18.95 -24.98 -12.01
CA SER A 5 -19.19 -25.60 -10.72
C SER A 5 -17.94 -25.42 -9.86
N SER A 6 -18.02 -24.51 -8.91
CA SER A 6 -16.99 -24.23 -7.91
C SER A 6 -17.16 -25.13 -6.70
N ASP A 7 -16.79 -26.41 -6.82
CA ASP A 7 -16.66 -27.33 -5.66
C ASP A 7 -15.20 -27.64 -5.36
N LYS A 8 -14.38 -26.58 -5.16
CA LYS A 8 -13.13 -26.71 -4.40
C LYS A 8 -13.35 -26.05 -3.04
N PRO A 9 -13.03 -26.72 -1.93
CA PRO A 9 -13.14 -26.09 -0.61
C PRO A 9 -12.32 -24.80 -0.60
N ALA A 10 -12.94 -23.70 -0.16
CA ALA A 10 -12.25 -22.43 0.01
C ALA A 10 -11.02 -22.65 0.88
N ALA A 11 -9.86 -22.24 0.38
CA ALA A 11 -8.60 -22.39 1.09
C ALA A 11 -8.69 -21.66 2.43
N THR A 12 -8.54 -22.40 3.54
CA THR A 12 -8.64 -21.84 4.90
C THR A 12 -7.29 -21.23 5.27
N ILE A 13 -7.26 -19.92 5.51
CA ILE A 13 -6.07 -19.18 5.92
C ILE A 13 -5.59 -19.69 7.29
N PRO A 14 -4.30 -20.06 7.46
CA PRO A 14 -3.78 -20.57 8.72
C PRO A 14 -4.03 -19.59 9.88
N ALA A 15 -4.60 -20.08 10.98
CA ALA A 15 -4.93 -19.26 12.15
C ALA A 15 -3.71 -18.74 12.91
N GLN A 16 -2.52 -19.31 12.67
CA GLN A 16 -1.30 -19.06 13.45
C GLN A 16 -0.46 -17.90 12.91
N ALA A 17 -0.53 -17.55 11.62
CA ALA A 17 0.24 -16.45 11.05
C ALA A 17 -0.42 -15.09 11.31
N GLN A 18 0.39 -14.07 11.64
CA GLN A 18 -0.10 -12.70 11.71
C GLN A 18 -0.39 -12.20 10.30
N ARG A 19 -1.62 -11.79 10.07
CA ARG A 19 -2.09 -11.30 8.77
C ARG A 19 -1.79 -9.82 8.63
N VAL A 20 -1.04 -9.48 7.58
CA VAL A 20 -0.62 -8.11 7.30
C VAL A 20 -1.08 -7.70 5.91
N LEU A 21 -1.53 -6.46 5.78
CA LEU A 21 -1.86 -5.84 4.50
C LEU A 21 -0.89 -4.67 4.27
N VAL A 22 -0.15 -4.73 3.18
CA VAL A 22 0.82 -3.70 2.77
C VAL A 22 0.29 -3.00 1.53
N LEU A 23 0.09 -1.67 1.62
CA LEU A 23 -0.55 -0.85 0.60
C LEU A 23 0.42 0.21 0.08
N GLN A 24 0.78 0.10 -1.20
CA GLN A 24 1.67 1.03 -1.89
C GLN A 24 0.99 2.38 -2.16
N GLY A 25 1.77 3.45 -2.32
CA GLY A 25 1.31 4.73 -2.84
C GLY A 25 1.01 4.68 -4.34
N GLY A 26 0.07 5.51 -4.84
CA GLY A 26 -0.26 5.52 -6.27
C GLY A 26 -1.53 6.26 -6.67
N GLY A 27 -1.97 7.24 -5.90
CA GLY A 27 -3.07 8.14 -6.26
C GLY A 27 -4.36 7.41 -6.63
N ALA A 28 -4.92 7.70 -7.82
CA ALA A 28 -6.17 7.13 -8.29
C ALA A 28 -6.18 5.60 -8.41
N LEU A 29 -4.99 4.98 -8.60
CA LEU A 29 -4.86 3.53 -8.62
C LEU A 29 -5.21 2.86 -7.28
N GLY A 30 -5.29 3.61 -6.19
CA GLY A 30 -5.64 3.08 -4.88
C GLY A 30 -7.03 2.42 -4.80
N SER A 31 -7.92 2.66 -5.76
CA SER A 31 -9.19 1.93 -5.87
C SER A 31 -9.00 0.43 -6.16
N TYR A 32 -7.90 0.04 -6.82
CA TYR A 32 -7.48 -1.36 -6.95
C TYR A 32 -7.25 -2.01 -5.58
N GLN A 33 -6.60 -1.29 -4.64
CA GLN A 33 -6.39 -1.79 -3.28
C GLN A 33 -7.71 -1.98 -2.54
N ALA A 34 -8.67 -1.09 -2.75
CA ALA A 34 -10.00 -1.20 -2.14
C ALA A 34 -10.76 -2.43 -2.67
N GLY A 35 -10.69 -2.70 -3.98
CA GLY A 35 -11.27 -3.91 -4.59
C GLY A 35 -10.56 -5.19 -4.11
N ALA A 36 -9.24 -5.18 -4.04
CA ALA A 36 -8.47 -6.28 -3.48
C ALA A 36 -8.87 -6.56 -2.02
N TYR A 37 -9.01 -5.51 -1.19
CA TYR A 37 -9.45 -5.66 0.19
C TYR A 37 -10.88 -6.22 0.30
N GLN A 38 -11.80 -5.78 -0.57
CA GLN A 38 -13.17 -6.33 -0.61
C GLN A 38 -13.15 -7.84 -0.87
N ALA A 39 -12.42 -8.31 -1.88
CA ALA A 39 -12.30 -9.72 -2.17
C ALA A 39 -11.62 -10.52 -1.05
N LEU A 40 -10.57 -9.95 -0.41
CA LEU A 40 -9.94 -10.54 0.78
C LEU A 40 -10.92 -10.71 1.94
N CYS A 41 -11.85 -9.76 2.14
CA CYS A 41 -12.90 -9.86 3.14
C CYS A 41 -13.86 -11.04 2.87
N HIS A 42 -14.17 -11.33 1.59
CA HIS A 42 -15.00 -12.48 1.19
C HIS A 42 -14.33 -13.82 1.50
N HIS A 43 -12.99 -13.84 1.59
CA HIS A 43 -12.18 -15.00 1.98
C HIS A 43 -11.79 -14.99 3.46
N ASP A 44 -12.52 -14.27 4.30
CA ASP A 44 -12.26 -14.15 5.74
C ASP A 44 -10.84 -13.67 6.13
N PHE A 45 -10.19 -12.97 5.22
CA PHE A 45 -8.93 -12.30 5.57
C PHE A 45 -9.21 -11.07 6.42
N GLU A 46 -8.80 -11.11 7.67
CA GLU A 46 -8.85 -9.98 8.59
C GLU A 46 -7.43 -9.56 8.97
N PRO A 47 -6.91 -8.43 8.45
CA PRO A 47 -5.59 -7.97 8.80
C PRO A 47 -5.54 -7.55 10.27
N LYS A 48 -4.47 -7.97 10.94
CA LYS A 48 -4.11 -7.49 12.29
C LYS A 48 -3.16 -6.30 12.23
N TRP A 49 -2.57 -6.07 11.07
CA TRP A 49 -1.71 -4.95 10.79
C TRP A 49 -1.93 -4.47 9.35
N VAL A 50 -2.10 -3.17 9.17
CA VAL A 50 -2.16 -2.52 7.85
C VAL A 50 -1.08 -1.46 7.80
N ALA A 51 -0.23 -1.52 6.79
CA ALA A 51 0.80 -0.54 6.54
C ALA A 51 0.59 0.11 5.18
N GLY A 52 0.67 1.43 5.08
CA GLY A 52 0.37 2.14 3.83
C GLY A 52 1.19 3.42 3.64
N ILE A 53 1.38 3.79 2.37
CA ILE A 53 2.02 5.03 1.93
C ILE A 53 1.05 5.78 1.02
N SER A 54 0.99 7.11 1.16
CA SER A 54 0.18 7.98 0.30
C SER A 54 -1.30 7.55 0.26
N ILE A 55 -1.86 7.27 -0.91
CA ILE A 55 -3.23 6.74 -1.04
C ILE A 55 -3.40 5.40 -0.29
N GLY A 56 -2.33 4.60 -0.21
CA GLY A 56 -2.31 3.39 0.60
C GLY A 56 -2.46 3.69 2.10
N ALA A 57 -1.95 4.82 2.60
CA ALA A 57 -2.17 5.26 3.98
C ALA A 57 -3.63 5.68 4.22
N ILE A 58 -4.28 6.31 3.25
CA ILE A 58 -5.71 6.67 3.33
C ILE A 58 -6.56 5.38 3.41
N ASN A 59 -6.35 4.44 2.48
CA ASN A 59 -7.04 3.14 2.51
C ASN A 59 -6.76 2.39 3.82
N ALA A 60 -5.50 2.37 4.27
CA ALA A 60 -5.10 1.74 5.52
C ALA A 60 -5.80 2.33 6.75
N ALA A 61 -5.90 3.67 6.82
CA ALA A 61 -6.59 4.36 7.90
C ALA A 61 -8.10 4.03 7.92
N ILE A 62 -8.76 4.02 6.76
CA ILE A 62 -10.17 3.63 6.64
C ILE A 62 -10.38 2.17 7.09
N ILE A 63 -9.48 1.26 6.72
CA ILE A 63 -9.54 -0.14 7.16
C ILE A 63 -9.32 -0.26 8.67
N ALA A 64 -8.30 0.39 9.22
CA ALA A 64 -7.95 0.28 10.63
C ALA A 64 -8.94 1.00 11.56
N GLY A 65 -9.46 2.14 11.13
CA GLY A 65 -10.38 2.98 11.91
C GLY A 65 -11.85 2.53 11.87
N ASN A 66 -12.17 1.41 11.22
CA ASN A 66 -13.56 0.95 11.16
C ASN A 66 -13.72 -0.51 11.61
N PRO A 67 -14.87 -0.89 12.18
CA PRO A 67 -15.18 -2.28 12.44
C PRO A 67 -15.32 -3.04 11.11
N ARG A 68 -15.00 -4.34 11.13
CA ARG A 68 -14.85 -5.19 9.95
C ARG A 68 -15.99 -5.04 8.94
N GLU A 69 -17.22 -5.05 9.43
CA GLU A 69 -18.44 -5.01 8.63
C GLU A 69 -18.67 -3.66 7.92
N LYS A 70 -18.00 -2.58 8.36
CA LYS A 70 -18.12 -1.24 7.77
C LYS A 70 -16.99 -0.86 6.83
N ARG A 71 -15.85 -1.58 6.87
CA ARG A 71 -14.61 -1.21 6.16
C ARG A 71 -14.80 -1.04 4.66
N VAL A 72 -15.39 -2.06 4.01
CA VAL A 72 -15.64 -2.03 2.56
C VAL A 72 -16.61 -0.90 2.20
N GLY A 73 -17.68 -0.72 2.98
CA GLY A 73 -18.63 0.38 2.77
C GLY A 73 -17.97 1.75 2.89
N LYS A 74 -17.06 1.94 3.85
CA LYS A 74 -16.31 3.20 4.04
C LYS A 74 -15.26 3.44 2.95
N LEU A 75 -14.59 2.40 2.47
CA LEU A 75 -13.73 2.50 1.29
C LEU A 75 -14.55 2.91 0.06
N LYS A 76 -15.70 2.28 -0.15
CA LYS A 76 -16.60 2.63 -1.25
C LYS A 76 -17.09 4.08 -1.14
N GLU A 77 -17.47 4.54 0.04
CA GLU A 77 -17.88 5.93 0.29
C GLU A 77 -16.76 6.92 -0.10
N PHE A 78 -15.50 6.63 0.27
CA PHE A 78 -14.35 7.45 -0.12
C PHE A 78 -14.17 7.48 -1.64
N TRP A 79 -14.12 6.32 -2.27
CA TRP A 79 -13.84 6.22 -3.71
C TRP A 79 -15.00 6.72 -4.58
N ASP A 80 -16.24 6.52 -4.15
CA ASP A 80 -17.42 7.08 -4.79
C ASP A 80 -17.39 8.62 -4.76
N MET A 81 -17.01 9.21 -3.64
CA MET A 81 -16.86 10.65 -3.50
C MET A 81 -15.69 11.17 -4.34
N ALA A 82 -14.51 10.60 -4.23
CA ALA A 82 -13.32 11.02 -4.97
C ALA A 82 -13.51 10.95 -6.49
N SER A 83 -14.32 10.00 -6.98
CA SER A 83 -14.64 9.86 -8.41
C SER A 83 -15.89 10.60 -8.86
N SER A 84 -16.57 11.34 -7.98
CA SER A 84 -17.84 12.04 -8.31
C SER A 84 -17.65 13.30 -9.15
N GLY A 85 -16.44 13.85 -9.22
CA GLY A 85 -16.12 15.02 -10.06
C GLY A 85 -16.08 14.74 -11.56
N SER A 86 -16.18 13.48 -11.97
CA SER A 86 -16.19 13.09 -13.39
C SER A 86 -17.56 13.34 -14.04
N VAL A 87 -17.63 14.30 -14.95
CA VAL A 87 -18.89 14.86 -15.50
C VAL A 87 -19.35 14.23 -16.83
N MET A 88 -18.79 13.06 -17.24
CA MET A 88 -19.11 12.48 -18.56
C MET A 88 -19.92 11.17 -18.48
N PRO A 89 -21.26 11.21 -18.52
CA PRO A 89 -22.11 10.02 -18.34
C PRO A 89 -22.12 9.04 -19.54
N TRP A 90 -21.56 9.43 -20.71
CA TRP A 90 -21.59 8.63 -21.96
C TRP A 90 -20.27 7.90 -22.27
N ALA A 91 -19.25 8.06 -21.46
CA ALA A 91 -17.94 7.40 -21.61
C ALA A 91 -17.98 5.85 -21.62
N PRO A 92 -18.96 5.14 -21.00
CA PRO A 92 -19.02 3.67 -21.05
C PRO A 92 -19.21 3.08 -22.45
N LEU A 93 -19.60 3.88 -23.44
CA LEU A 93 -19.87 3.45 -24.82
C LEU A 93 -18.61 3.38 -25.72
N VAL A 94 -17.48 3.87 -25.21
CA VAL A 94 -16.25 3.93 -25.99
C VAL A 94 -15.47 2.61 -25.90
N ARG A 95 -15.41 1.88 -27.02
CA ARG A 95 -14.69 0.60 -27.14
C ARG A 95 -13.27 0.73 -27.72
N SER A 96 -12.87 1.89 -28.20
CA SER A 96 -11.55 2.10 -28.83
C SER A 96 -10.52 2.58 -27.80
N ASP A 97 -9.39 1.88 -27.68
CA ASP A 97 -8.30 2.22 -26.75
C ASP A 97 -7.77 3.64 -26.97
N ARG A 98 -7.67 4.11 -28.23
CA ARG A 98 -7.23 5.49 -28.53
C ARG A 98 -8.19 6.55 -27.98
N VAL A 99 -9.51 6.32 -28.13
CA VAL A 99 -10.51 7.29 -27.61
C VAL A 99 -10.54 7.25 -26.09
N ARG A 100 -10.30 6.09 -25.48
CA ARG A 100 -10.17 5.96 -24.02
C ARG A 100 -8.93 6.66 -23.49
N SER A 101 -7.79 6.56 -24.17
CA SER A 101 -6.57 7.29 -23.78
C SER A 101 -6.81 8.79 -23.79
N VAL A 102 -7.40 9.36 -24.85
CA VAL A 102 -7.76 10.79 -24.92
C VAL A 102 -8.75 11.18 -23.82
N PHE A 103 -9.70 10.30 -23.51
CA PHE A 103 -10.66 10.53 -22.42
C PHE A 103 -9.95 10.57 -21.06
N ASN A 104 -9.07 9.61 -20.76
CA ASN A 104 -8.32 9.55 -19.50
C ASN A 104 -7.42 10.78 -19.34
N GLU A 105 -6.72 11.20 -20.39
CA GLU A 105 -5.90 12.43 -20.37
C GLU A 105 -6.74 13.68 -20.14
N THR A 106 -7.91 13.77 -20.79
CA THR A 106 -8.84 14.89 -20.59
C THR A 106 -9.40 14.90 -19.16
N SER A 107 -9.76 13.72 -18.64
CA SER A 107 -10.21 13.55 -17.25
C SER A 107 -9.13 14.00 -16.26
N ALA A 108 -7.88 13.56 -16.46
CA ALA A 108 -6.76 13.97 -15.62
C ALA A 108 -6.50 15.49 -15.68
N ALA A 109 -6.64 16.12 -16.85
CA ALA A 109 -6.55 17.57 -17.01
C ALA A 109 -7.68 18.31 -16.28
N LEU A 110 -8.91 17.80 -16.34
CA LEU A 110 -10.04 18.35 -15.58
C LEU A 110 -9.81 18.22 -14.07
N ILE A 111 -9.32 17.09 -13.60
CA ILE A 111 -8.97 16.85 -12.19
C ILE A 111 -7.86 17.82 -11.75
N ALA A 112 -6.83 18.02 -12.56
CA ALA A 112 -5.79 19.01 -12.29
C ALA A 112 -6.38 20.45 -12.19
N THR A 113 -7.41 20.74 -12.96
CA THR A 113 -8.04 22.08 -13.01
C THR A 113 -9.08 22.31 -11.90
N PHE A 114 -9.84 21.28 -11.54
CA PHE A 114 -10.98 21.42 -10.61
C PHE A 114 -10.77 20.71 -9.27
N GLY A 115 -9.73 19.88 -9.15
CA GLY A 115 -9.47 19.09 -7.95
C GLY A 115 -10.28 17.79 -7.89
N VAL A 116 -10.20 17.13 -6.73
CA VAL A 116 -10.90 15.88 -6.42
C VAL A 116 -11.84 16.11 -5.23
N PRO A 117 -13.14 15.86 -5.38
CA PRO A 117 -14.10 16.04 -4.29
C PRO A 117 -13.69 15.31 -3.02
N GLY A 118 -13.69 16.03 -1.89
CA GLY A 118 -13.32 15.49 -0.59
C GLY A 118 -11.84 15.09 -0.43
N PHE A 119 -10.99 15.45 -1.40
CA PHE A 119 -9.56 15.17 -1.33
C PHE A 119 -8.74 16.46 -1.44
N PHE A 120 -8.79 17.16 -2.57
CA PHE A 120 -8.05 18.41 -2.77
C PHE A 120 -8.77 19.35 -3.74
N THR A 121 -8.49 20.65 -3.60
CA THR A 121 -8.97 21.70 -4.50
C THR A 121 -7.80 22.56 -5.00
N PRO A 122 -7.85 23.09 -6.24
CA PRO A 122 -6.83 24.01 -6.72
C PRO A 122 -6.84 25.30 -5.89
N ARG A 123 -5.65 25.86 -5.66
CA ARG A 123 -5.54 27.15 -4.97
C ARG A 123 -5.96 28.28 -5.87
N PHE A 124 -6.72 29.20 -5.30
CA PHE A 124 -7.09 30.44 -5.97
C PHE A 124 -6.89 31.62 -4.99
N PRO A 125 -6.07 32.61 -5.31
CA PRO A 125 -5.16 32.71 -6.47
C PRO A 125 -4.12 31.57 -6.54
N PRO A 126 -3.54 31.30 -7.74
CA PRO A 126 -2.51 30.26 -7.88
C PRO A 126 -1.27 30.53 -7.01
N ALA A 127 -0.59 29.45 -6.58
CA ALA A 127 0.55 29.51 -5.66
C ALA A 127 1.61 30.58 -5.96
N PRO A 128 2.02 30.86 -7.22
CA PRO A 128 3.06 31.87 -7.50
C PRO A 128 2.69 33.33 -7.18
N VAL A 129 1.40 33.64 -6.97
CA VAL A 129 0.98 35.01 -6.64
C VAL A 129 0.96 35.28 -5.12
N TRP A 130 1.15 34.25 -4.31
CA TRP A 130 1.23 34.37 -2.86
C TRP A 130 2.64 34.75 -2.40
N PRO A 131 2.78 35.48 -1.28
CA PRO A 131 4.08 35.81 -0.71
C PRO A 131 4.91 34.56 -0.42
N ALA A 132 6.20 34.60 -0.73
CA ALA A 132 7.11 33.50 -0.41
C ALA A 132 7.08 33.18 1.11
N GLY A 133 6.99 31.91 1.46
CA GLY A 133 6.90 31.44 2.84
C GLY A 133 5.48 31.35 3.40
N SER A 134 4.46 31.84 2.68
CA SER A 134 3.06 31.57 3.07
C SER A 134 2.69 30.11 2.78
N PRO A 135 1.78 29.47 3.56
CA PRO A 135 1.33 28.11 3.29
C PRO A 135 0.77 27.94 1.87
N GLU A 136 0.12 28.97 1.33
CA GLU A 136 -0.49 28.97 0.00
C GLU A 136 0.55 28.97 -1.12
N SER A 137 1.74 29.53 -0.89
CA SER A 137 2.83 29.59 -1.88
C SER A 137 3.55 28.25 -2.04
N GLN A 138 3.30 27.26 -1.15
CA GLN A 138 4.07 26.02 -1.06
C GLN A 138 3.50 24.86 -1.88
N SER A 139 2.29 24.99 -2.45
CA SER A 139 1.64 23.92 -3.19
C SER A 139 0.61 24.41 -4.18
N TYR A 140 0.35 23.61 -5.23
CA TYR A 140 -0.69 23.96 -6.22
C TYR A 140 -2.11 23.72 -5.69
N TYR A 141 -2.28 22.80 -4.75
CA TYR A 141 -3.59 22.41 -4.22
C TYR A 141 -3.67 22.60 -2.71
N ASP A 142 -4.89 22.81 -2.25
CA ASP A 142 -5.28 22.75 -0.84
C ASP A 142 -5.85 21.36 -0.52
N THR A 143 -5.35 20.73 0.51
CA THR A 143 -5.76 19.39 0.99
C THR A 143 -6.65 19.45 2.23
N SER A 144 -7.15 20.62 2.63
CA SER A 144 -8.09 20.74 3.76
C SER A 144 -9.36 19.88 3.60
N PRO A 145 -9.91 19.65 2.36
CA PRO A 145 -11.03 18.74 2.19
C PRO A 145 -10.74 17.30 2.61
N LEU A 146 -9.47 16.83 2.45
CA LEU A 146 -9.08 15.49 2.89
C LEU A 146 -9.18 15.34 4.41
N ARG A 147 -8.82 16.38 5.18
CA ARG A 147 -8.95 16.34 6.63
C ARG A 147 -10.38 16.06 7.06
N ALA A 148 -11.32 16.84 6.54
CA ALA A 148 -12.75 16.66 6.81
C ALA A 148 -13.27 15.27 6.40
N THR A 149 -12.75 14.73 5.30
CA THR A 149 -13.08 13.39 4.82
C THR A 149 -12.55 12.31 5.77
N LEU A 150 -11.31 12.43 6.22
CA LEU A 150 -10.70 11.50 7.17
C LEU A 150 -11.44 11.53 8.51
N ASP A 151 -11.74 12.73 9.05
CA ASP A 151 -12.49 12.88 10.30
C ASP A 151 -13.89 12.23 10.23
N ARG A 152 -14.51 12.19 9.04
CA ARG A 152 -15.83 11.58 8.81
C ARG A 152 -15.77 10.06 8.58
N LEU A 153 -14.70 9.56 7.93
CA LEU A 153 -14.61 8.17 7.49
C LEU A 153 -13.80 7.28 8.44
N VAL A 154 -12.99 7.85 9.31
CA VAL A 154 -12.03 7.14 10.15
C VAL A 154 -12.29 7.44 11.63
N ASP A 155 -12.47 6.41 12.41
CA ASP A 155 -12.50 6.51 13.88
C ASP A 155 -11.05 6.41 14.41
N PHE A 156 -10.45 7.57 14.66
CA PHE A 156 -9.09 7.67 15.20
C PHE A 156 -8.98 7.20 16.65
N ASP A 157 -10.04 7.26 17.42
CA ASP A 157 -10.03 6.71 18.79
C ASP A 157 -9.93 5.18 18.73
N ARG A 158 -10.61 4.53 17.79
CA ARG A 158 -10.47 3.10 17.54
C ARG A 158 -9.04 2.72 17.15
N ILE A 159 -8.39 3.47 16.24
CA ILE A 159 -6.99 3.25 15.86
C ILE A 159 -6.07 3.33 17.09
N ASN A 160 -6.28 4.31 17.94
CA ASN A 160 -5.39 4.59 19.07
C ASN A 160 -5.60 3.67 20.27
N ASN A 161 -6.77 3.02 20.41
CA ASN A 161 -7.07 2.17 21.56
C ASN A 161 -6.88 0.68 21.26
N ASP A 162 -7.81 0.03 20.57
CA ASP A 162 -7.84 -1.43 20.39
C ASP A 162 -7.98 -1.86 18.91
N GLY A 163 -7.68 -0.94 17.99
CA GLY A 163 -7.82 -1.19 16.57
C GLY A 163 -6.74 -2.10 15.98
N VAL A 164 -6.86 -2.30 14.69
CA VAL A 164 -5.82 -2.91 13.87
C VAL A 164 -4.55 -2.08 13.98
N ARG A 165 -3.37 -2.70 14.04
CA ARG A 165 -2.10 -1.97 13.96
C ARG A 165 -2.06 -1.21 12.64
N LEU A 166 -1.81 0.10 12.73
CA LEU A 166 -1.68 1.00 11.59
C LEU A 166 -0.28 1.60 11.58
N SER A 167 0.38 1.50 10.43
CA SER A 167 1.66 2.18 10.19
C SER A 167 1.58 2.95 8.89
N VAL A 168 1.89 4.24 8.94
CA VAL A 168 1.96 5.10 7.76
C VAL A 168 3.30 5.80 7.71
N GLY A 169 3.87 5.92 6.51
CA GLY A 169 5.20 6.48 6.34
C GLY A 169 5.16 7.85 5.68
N ALA A 170 6.05 8.75 6.13
CA ALA A 170 6.26 10.06 5.54
C ALA A 170 7.74 10.45 5.58
N VAL A 171 8.13 11.49 4.86
CA VAL A 171 9.51 12.00 4.81
C VAL A 171 9.59 13.33 5.56
N ASN A 172 10.46 13.41 6.56
CA ASN A 172 10.78 14.67 7.22
C ASN A 172 11.54 15.58 6.26
N ILE A 173 11.01 16.77 6.00
CA ILE A 173 11.54 17.68 4.96
C ILE A 173 12.94 18.19 5.30
N LYS A 174 13.21 18.47 6.58
CA LYS A 174 14.48 19.06 7.00
C LYS A 174 15.63 18.05 6.95
N THR A 175 15.35 16.79 7.30
CA THR A 175 16.39 15.77 7.42
C THR A 175 16.46 14.85 6.19
N GLY A 176 15.41 14.80 5.39
CA GLY A 176 15.24 13.80 4.31
C GLY A 176 15.02 12.36 4.82
N ASN A 177 14.94 12.17 6.13
CA ASN A 177 14.74 10.85 6.72
C ASN A 177 13.29 10.37 6.57
N PHE A 178 13.17 9.08 6.33
CA PHE A 178 11.88 8.42 6.31
C PHE A 178 11.44 8.07 7.74
N GLU A 179 10.21 8.42 8.09
CA GLU A 179 9.64 8.15 9.40
C GLU A 179 8.32 7.38 9.29
N TYR A 180 8.09 6.46 10.24
CA TYR A 180 6.83 5.73 10.35
C TYR A 180 6.06 6.16 11.60
N PHE A 181 4.82 6.59 11.38
CA PHE A 181 3.82 6.79 12.43
C PHE A 181 3.07 5.48 12.64
N ASP A 182 3.28 4.85 13.78
CA ASP A 182 2.75 3.52 14.11
C ASP A 182 1.98 3.61 15.43
N ASN A 183 0.69 3.22 15.42
CA ASN A 183 -0.17 3.38 16.59
C ASN A 183 0.29 2.53 17.79
N TYR A 184 0.96 1.40 17.59
CA TYR A 184 1.50 0.60 18.69
C TYR A 184 2.73 1.25 19.33
N LYS A 185 3.61 1.86 18.52
CA LYS A 185 4.73 2.65 19.04
C LYS A 185 4.23 3.89 19.74
N PHE A 186 3.30 4.63 19.12
CA PHE A 186 2.76 5.86 19.65
C PHE A 186 2.06 5.65 21.01
N ARG A 187 1.29 4.58 21.15
CA ARG A 187 0.65 4.22 22.43
C ARG A 187 1.67 4.06 23.55
N LYS A 188 2.82 3.43 23.30
CA LYS A 188 3.90 3.28 24.28
C LYS A 188 4.54 4.61 24.66
N LEU A 189 4.46 5.62 23.79
CA LEU A 189 4.99 6.96 24.00
C LEU A 189 3.93 7.95 24.49
N GLY A 190 2.70 7.51 24.74
CA GLY A 190 1.57 8.39 25.09
C GLY A 190 1.10 9.30 23.96
N LYS A 191 1.49 8.99 22.71
CA LYS A 191 1.10 9.74 21.51
C LYS A 191 -0.08 9.08 20.81
N LYS A 192 -0.72 9.83 19.90
CA LYS A 192 -1.86 9.35 19.09
C LYS A 192 -1.64 9.62 17.62
N ILE A 193 -2.14 8.73 16.78
CA ILE A 193 -2.27 8.99 15.34
C ILE A 193 -3.54 9.81 15.12
N GLY A 194 -3.43 10.87 14.33
CA GLY A 194 -4.52 11.72 13.86
C GLY A 194 -4.54 11.85 12.35
N PRO A 195 -5.51 12.58 11.78
CA PRO A 195 -5.63 12.78 10.34
C PRO A 195 -4.37 13.42 9.72
N GLU A 196 -3.65 14.27 10.45
CA GLU A 196 -2.40 14.89 9.99
C GLU A 196 -1.32 13.87 9.61
N HIS A 197 -1.22 12.76 10.29
CA HIS A 197 -0.26 11.69 9.97
C HIS A 197 -0.59 11.01 8.62
N ILE A 198 -1.89 10.82 8.35
CA ILE A 198 -2.36 10.26 7.08
C ILE A 198 -2.14 11.26 5.96
N MET A 199 -2.45 12.55 6.21
CA MET A 199 -2.23 13.64 5.26
C MET A 199 -0.75 13.82 4.93
N ALA A 200 0.15 13.72 5.92
CA ALA A 200 1.59 13.79 5.74
C ALA A 200 2.10 12.70 4.80
N SER A 201 1.60 11.47 4.98
CA SER A 201 1.94 10.34 4.11
C SER A 201 1.51 10.54 2.65
N GLY A 202 0.49 11.36 2.39
CA GLY A 202 -0.01 11.67 1.04
C GLY A 202 0.36 13.06 0.53
N ALA A 203 1.21 13.81 1.21
CA ALA A 203 1.57 15.18 0.87
C ALA A 203 2.66 15.23 -0.23
N LEU A 204 2.33 14.83 -1.46
CA LEU A 204 3.29 14.77 -2.58
C LEU A 204 3.59 16.17 -3.15
N PRO A 205 4.84 16.68 -3.00
CA PRO A 205 5.22 17.98 -3.58
C PRO A 205 5.39 17.90 -5.10
N PRO A 206 5.25 19.02 -5.83
CA PRO A 206 4.76 20.33 -5.40
C PRO A 206 3.22 20.43 -5.40
N GLY A 207 2.51 19.32 -5.65
CA GLY A 207 1.06 19.28 -5.70
C GLY A 207 0.43 19.68 -4.36
N PHE A 208 0.85 19.04 -3.30
CA PHE A 208 0.26 19.17 -1.97
C PHE A 208 1.19 19.88 -0.98
N PRO A 209 0.64 20.62 -0.01
CA PRO A 209 1.43 21.35 0.98
C PRO A 209 2.13 20.39 1.95
N PRO A 210 3.26 20.81 2.54
CA PRO A 210 3.84 20.09 3.66
C PRO A 210 2.86 20.05 4.84
N VAL A 211 2.89 18.97 5.60
CA VAL A 211 2.06 18.80 6.80
C VAL A 211 2.93 18.92 8.05
N GLU A 212 2.53 19.81 8.97
CA GLU A 212 3.20 20.00 10.25
C GLU A 212 2.69 18.98 11.27
N ILE A 213 3.62 18.28 11.93
CA ILE A 213 3.37 17.36 13.06
C ILE A 213 4.40 17.66 14.15
N GLU A 214 3.96 18.09 15.31
CA GLU A 214 4.82 18.39 16.48
C GLU A 214 6.00 19.34 16.15
N GLY A 215 5.79 20.33 15.27
CA GLY A 215 6.81 21.33 14.87
C GLY A 215 7.77 20.88 13.79
N GLU A 216 7.64 19.67 13.28
CA GLU A 216 8.37 19.15 12.12
C GLU A 216 7.45 19.07 10.89
N PHE A 217 8.03 19.20 9.69
CA PHE A 217 7.29 19.23 8.44
C PHE A 217 7.56 17.97 7.62
N TYR A 218 6.49 17.41 7.04
CA TYR A 218 6.52 16.14 6.35
C TYR A 218 5.93 16.23 4.94
N TRP A 219 6.51 15.46 4.04
CA TRP A 219 6.02 15.15 2.70
C TRP A 219 5.72 13.68 2.53
N ASP A 220 5.10 13.33 1.38
CA ASP A 220 4.73 11.98 1.00
C ASP A 220 5.90 11.00 1.12
N GLY A 221 5.62 9.87 1.77
CA GLY A 221 6.60 8.79 1.93
C GLY A 221 7.08 8.21 0.59
N GLY A 222 6.25 8.25 -0.44
CA GLY A 222 6.57 7.73 -1.77
C GLY A 222 7.79 8.36 -2.44
N ILE A 223 8.24 9.55 -1.97
CA ILE A 223 9.47 10.20 -2.44
C ILE A 223 10.70 9.33 -2.16
N VAL A 224 10.74 8.63 -1.03
CA VAL A 224 11.87 7.82 -0.58
C VAL A 224 11.58 6.32 -0.67
N SER A 225 10.43 5.89 -0.15
CA SER A 225 9.99 4.50 -0.19
C SER A 225 8.48 4.43 -0.35
N ASN A 226 8.04 3.80 -1.44
CA ASN A 226 6.62 3.77 -1.80
C ASN A 226 5.88 2.53 -1.29
N THR A 227 6.58 1.55 -0.71
CA THR A 227 5.99 0.30 -0.20
C THR A 227 6.54 -0.01 1.18
N PRO A 228 5.72 -0.09 2.24
CA PRO A 228 6.17 -0.23 3.62
C PRO A 228 6.47 -1.68 4.05
N LEU A 229 6.93 -2.55 3.12
CA LEU A 229 7.25 -3.95 3.42
C LEU A 229 8.42 -4.08 4.41
N ASP A 230 9.50 -3.30 4.19
CA ASP A 230 10.70 -3.35 5.04
C ASP A 230 10.37 -3.07 6.50
N TYR A 231 9.53 -2.04 6.72
CA TYR A 231 9.08 -1.70 8.07
C TYR A 231 8.36 -2.85 8.75
N VAL A 232 7.51 -3.57 8.01
CA VAL A 232 6.79 -4.74 8.53
C VAL A 232 7.77 -5.84 8.91
N LEU A 233 8.71 -6.16 8.02
CA LEU A 233 9.70 -7.21 8.23
C LEU A 233 10.68 -6.91 9.38
N GLU A 234 10.98 -5.63 9.61
CA GLU A 234 11.86 -5.19 10.71
C GLU A 234 11.16 -5.22 12.08
N HIS A 235 9.85 -4.97 12.11
CA HIS A 235 9.11 -4.75 13.35
C HIS A 235 8.21 -5.92 13.79
N GLU A 236 8.22 -7.03 13.06
CA GLU A 236 7.61 -8.28 13.49
C GLU A 236 8.55 -9.45 13.17
N ARG A 237 9.34 -9.85 14.16
CA ARG A 237 10.36 -10.89 14.01
C ARG A 237 10.04 -12.16 14.80
N ASP A 238 9.01 -12.12 15.64
CA ASP A 238 8.71 -13.18 16.60
C ASP A 238 7.56 -14.09 16.13
N ARG A 239 6.89 -13.75 15.03
CA ARG A 239 5.70 -14.47 14.53
C ARG A 239 5.82 -14.75 13.04
N ASP A 240 5.23 -15.85 12.63
CA ASP A 240 5.00 -16.10 11.21
C ASP A 240 4.08 -15.03 10.61
N LEU A 241 4.42 -14.53 9.42
CA LEU A 241 3.68 -13.50 8.72
C LEU A 241 3.05 -14.05 7.45
N LEU A 242 1.79 -13.72 7.24
CA LEU A 242 1.12 -13.79 5.95
C LEU A 242 0.82 -12.37 5.49
N ILE A 243 1.53 -11.92 4.48
CA ILE A 243 1.47 -10.56 3.96
C ILE A 243 0.78 -10.58 2.60
N PHE A 244 -0.32 -9.82 2.48
CA PHE A 244 -0.82 -9.40 1.17
C PHE A 244 -0.22 -8.02 0.87
N GLN A 245 0.67 -7.98 -0.12
CA GLN A 245 1.27 -6.75 -0.62
C GLN A 245 0.55 -6.34 -1.90
N VAL A 246 -0.01 -5.14 -1.90
CA VAL A 246 -0.78 -4.60 -3.02
C VAL A 246 -0.02 -3.43 -3.63
N ASP A 247 0.64 -3.70 -4.74
CA ASP A 247 1.43 -2.74 -5.51
C ASP A 247 0.62 -2.14 -6.66
N LEU A 248 0.83 -0.84 -6.88
CA LEU A 248 0.14 -0.06 -7.91
C LEU A 248 1.04 0.25 -9.11
N PHE A 249 2.35 0.06 -8.97
CA PHE A 249 3.35 0.26 -10.02
C PHE A 249 4.17 -1.01 -10.23
N SER A 250 4.21 -1.50 -11.47
CA SER A 250 4.97 -2.70 -11.82
C SER A 250 6.44 -2.37 -12.10
N ALA A 251 7.36 -3.07 -11.42
CA ALA A 251 8.78 -3.02 -11.75
C ALA A 251 9.09 -3.61 -13.14
N ARG A 252 8.27 -4.56 -13.60
CA ARG A 252 8.41 -5.19 -14.93
C ARG A 252 7.58 -4.42 -15.95
N GLY A 253 8.06 -4.34 -17.18
CA GLY A 253 7.36 -3.69 -18.28
C GLY A 253 8.18 -3.78 -19.56
N GLU A 254 7.57 -3.41 -20.67
CA GLU A 254 8.17 -3.41 -22.00
C GLU A 254 9.11 -2.21 -22.22
N VAL A 255 9.94 -2.30 -23.26
CA VAL A 255 10.78 -1.16 -23.68
C VAL A 255 9.87 -0.11 -24.35
N PRO A 256 9.87 1.15 -23.87
CA PRO A 256 8.97 2.17 -24.39
C PRO A 256 9.30 2.50 -25.85
N ALA A 257 8.28 2.68 -26.68
CA ALA A 257 8.39 3.07 -28.08
C ALA A 257 8.24 4.58 -28.29
N THR A 258 7.67 5.29 -27.32
CA THR A 258 7.40 6.74 -27.38
C THR A 258 7.91 7.48 -26.14
N VAL A 259 8.05 8.82 -26.27
CA VAL A 259 8.45 9.67 -25.13
C VAL A 259 7.44 9.59 -23.98
N LEU A 260 6.16 9.51 -24.27
CA LEU A 260 5.10 9.38 -23.26
C LEU A 260 5.21 8.03 -22.53
N GLU A 261 5.39 6.94 -23.27
CA GLU A 261 5.63 5.62 -22.65
C GLU A 261 6.93 5.58 -21.85
N ALA A 262 7.97 6.31 -22.27
CA ALA A 262 9.22 6.42 -21.52
C ALA A 262 9.01 7.13 -20.18
N ALA A 263 8.21 8.20 -20.15
CA ALA A 263 7.88 8.92 -18.93
C ALA A 263 7.01 8.05 -17.99
N GLU A 264 6.06 7.30 -18.53
CA GLU A 264 5.26 6.34 -17.76
C GLU A 264 6.16 5.24 -17.18
N ARG A 265 7.02 4.64 -18.00
CA ARG A 265 7.93 3.57 -17.58
C ARG A 265 8.91 4.02 -16.51
N GLU A 266 9.45 5.24 -16.62
CA GLU A 266 10.30 5.85 -15.59
C GLU A 266 9.57 5.94 -14.26
N LYS A 267 8.33 6.41 -14.29
CA LYS A 267 7.46 6.53 -13.12
C LYS A 267 7.15 5.17 -12.50
N ASP A 268 6.80 4.17 -13.32
CA ASP A 268 6.57 2.81 -12.86
C ASP A 268 7.80 2.24 -12.15
N ILE A 269 8.99 2.42 -12.70
CA ILE A 269 10.25 1.97 -12.10
C ILE A 269 10.51 2.72 -10.78
N ARG A 270 10.34 4.03 -10.77
CA ARG A 270 10.61 4.89 -9.61
C ARG A 270 9.75 4.52 -8.41
N TYR A 271 8.45 4.29 -8.64
CA TYR A 271 7.48 4.03 -7.59
C TYR A 271 7.21 2.55 -7.34
N SER A 272 7.80 1.65 -8.15
CA SER A 272 7.66 0.21 -7.93
C SER A 272 8.26 -0.23 -6.59
N SER A 273 7.74 -1.31 -6.05
CA SER A 273 8.32 -1.94 -4.87
C SER A 273 9.69 -2.53 -5.18
N ARG A 274 10.58 -2.45 -4.22
CA ARG A 274 11.89 -3.14 -4.25
C ARG A 274 11.80 -4.52 -3.62
N THR A 275 10.67 -5.20 -3.79
CA THR A 275 10.37 -6.47 -3.13
C THR A 275 11.47 -7.51 -3.34
N ARG A 276 12.02 -7.59 -4.56
CA ARG A 276 13.14 -8.52 -4.85
C ARG A 276 14.37 -8.23 -3.98
N MET A 277 14.79 -6.97 -3.92
CA MET A 277 15.95 -6.57 -3.11
C MET A 277 15.71 -6.87 -1.62
N ASN A 278 14.49 -6.63 -1.16
CA ASN A 278 14.08 -6.88 0.21
C ASN A 278 14.05 -8.38 0.51
N THR A 279 13.57 -9.20 -0.43
CA THR A 279 13.60 -10.66 -0.32
C THR A 279 15.03 -11.20 -0.22
N ASP A 280 15.93 -10.73 -1.08
CA ASP A 280 17.34 -11.13 -1.08
C ASP A 280 18.03 -10.75 0.24
N MET A 281 17.77 -9.55 0.76
CA MET A 281 18.32 -9.10 2.04
C MET A 281 17.78 -9.95 3.19
N ASN A 282 16.47 -10.20 3.21
CA ASN A 282 15.86 -11.03 4.25
C ASN A 282 16.38 -12.46 4.21
N LYS A 283 16.62 -13.04 3.02
CA LYS A 283 17.25 -14.35 2.87
C LYS A 283 18.65 -14.38 3.50
N LYS A 284 19.51 -13.38 3.23
CA LYS A 284 20.83 -13.27 3.85
C LYS A 284 20.75 -13.19 5.37
N ILE A 285 19.82 -12.39 5.91
CA ILE A 285 19.59 -12.29 7.35
C ILE A 285 19.14 -13.63 7.92
N HIS A 286 18.27 -14.35 7.22
CA HIS A 286 17.82 -15.68 7.65
C HIS A 286 18.97 -16.68 7.68
N ASP A 287 19.76 -16.76 6.63
CA ASP A 287 20.90 -17.66 6.56
C ASP A 287 21.89 -17.38 7.70
N ALA A 288 22.13 -16.11 8.02
CA ALA A 288 22.93 -15.71 9.16
C ALA A 288 22.31 -16.17 10.49
N LYS A 289 21.00 -15.98 10.68
CA LYS A 289 20.28 -16.47 11.88
C LYS A 289 20.35 -18.00 12.00
N LYS A 290 20.18 -18.72 10.90
CA LYS A 290 20.30 -20.19 10.85
C LYS A 290 21.71 -20.65 11.26
N ALA A 291 22.75 -19.99 10.75
CA ALA A 291 24.13 -20.26 11.13
C ALA A 291 24.39 -20.01 12.63
N VAL A 292 23.85 -18.89 13.16
CA VAL A 292 23.94 -18.57 14.61
C VAL A 292 23.30 -19.68 15.45
N ARG A 293 22.07 -20.11 15.12
CA ARG A 293 21.39 -21.21 15.84
C ARG A 293 22.20 -22.52 15.80
N ALA A 294 22.70 -22.86 14.60
CA ALA A 294 23.54 -24.07 14.45
C ALA A 294 24.81 -24.00 15.27
N LEU A 295 25.39 -22.80 15.42
CA LEU A 295 26.56 -22.58 16.29
C LEU A 295 26.21 -22.73 17.77
N ILE A 296 25.13 -22.09 18.22
CA ILE A 296 24.63 -22.16 19.60
C ILE A 296 24.36 -23.62 19.99
N ALA A 297 23.76 -24.42 19.11
CA ALA A 297 23.48 -25.82 19.35
C ALA A 297 24.73 -26.68 19.56
N LYS A 298 25.91 -26.20 19.13
CA LYS A 298 27.22 -26.86 19.32
C LYS A 298 27.97 -26.41 20.57
N LEU A 299 27.48 -25.37 21.27
CA LEU A 299 28.14 -24.85 22.47
C LEU A 299 28.05 -25.86 23.64
N PRO A 300 29.11 -25.97 24.47
CA PRO A 300 29.04 -26.74 25.70
C PRO A 300 27.96 -26.26 26.65
N PRO A 301 27.38 -27.14 27.48
CA PRO A 301 26.33 -26.80 28.44
C PRO A 301 26.68 -25.63 29.39
N SER A 302 27.97 -25.42 29.64
CA SER A 302 28.46 -24.29 30.47
C SER A 302 28.14 -22.88 29.92
N PHE A 303 27.84 -22.77 28.63
CA PHE A 303 27.46 -21.51 27.99
C PHE A 303 25.94 -21.25 28.00
N LYS A 304 25.14 -22.18 28.51
CA LYS A 304 23.67 -22.08 28.44
C LYS A 304 23.10 -20.84 29.11
N ASP A 305 23.74 -20.41 30.19
CA ASP A 305 23.31 -19.24 30.97
C ASP A 305 24.12 -17.98 30.65
N ASP A 306 24.93 -18.00 29.58
CA ASP A 306 25.69 -16.84 29.14
C ASP A 306 24.75 -15.76 28.55
N PRO A 307 24.81 -14.50 28.99
CA PRO A 307 23.98 -13.41 28.49
C PRO A 307 24.10 -13.17 26.99
N LEU A 308 25.28 -13.44 26.39
CA LEU A 308 25.48 -13.33 24.95
C LEU A 308 24.73 -14.43 24.21
N VAL A 309 24.71 -15.64 24.73
CA VAL A 309 23.94 -16.76 24.16
C VAL A 309 22.45 -16.47 24.25
N ALA A 310 22.00 -15.92 25.37
CA ALA A 310 20.59 -15.47 25.51
C ALA A 310 20.22 -14.41 24.46
N THR A 311 21.09 -13.42 24.25
CA THR A 311 20.94 -12.38 23.23
C THR A 311 20.92 -12.97 21.82
N LEU A 312 21.86 -13.85 21.48
CA LEU A 312 21.92 -14.51 20.18
C LEU A 312 20.69 -15.39 19.90
N ASN A 313 20.19 -16.11 20.91
CA ASN A 313 18.94 -16.87 20.80
C ASN A 313 17.76 -15.95 20.51
N ALA A 314 17.67 -14.80 21.19
CA ALA A 314 16.58 -13.84 20.99
C ALA A 314 16.58 -13.27 19.57
N VAL A 315 17.75 -12.87 19.03
CA VAL A 315 17.85 -12.29 17.67
C VAL A 315 17.77 -13.32 16.55
N SER A 316 18.02 -14.61 16.85
CA SER A 316 18.02 -15.69 15.87
C SER A 316 16.72 -16.49 15.84
N LYS A 317 15.67 -16.05 16.53
CA LYS A 317 14.35 -16.71 16.49
C LYS A 317 13.88 -16.95 15.06
N GLU A 318 13.22 -18.06 14.87
CA GLU A 318 12.66 -18.48 13.58
C GLU A 318 11.27 -17.91 13.42
N SER A 319 11.07 -17.12 12.36
CA SER A 319 9.75 -16.74 11.85
C SER A 319 9.76 -16.92 10.34
N THR A 320 8.65 -17.33 9.78
CA THR A 320 8.50 -17.48 8.33
C THR A 320 7.62 -16.36 7.79
N VAL A 321 7.95 -15.91 6.59
CA VAL A 321 7.20 -14.85 5.90
C VAL A 321 6.68 -15.38 4.57
N THR A 322 5.37 -15.36 4.41
CA THR A 322 4.74 -15.58 3.11
C THR A 322 4.20 -14.26 2.59
N VAL A 323 4.65 -13.84 1.42
CA VAL A 323 4.15 -12.66 0.71
C VAL A 323 3.33 -13.09 -0.48
N VAL A 324 2.06 -12.72 -0.50
CA VAL A 324 1.20 -12.80 -1.69
C VAL A 324 1.21 -11.41 -2.32
N HIS A 325 1.83 -11.32 -3.50
CA HIS A 325 2.11 -10.06 -4.17
C HIS A 325 1.06 -9.83 -5.26
N LEU A 326 0.19 -8.86 -5.03
CA LEU A 326 -0.81 -8.39 -5.97
C LEU A 326 -0.27 -7.13 -6.66
N ILE A 327 -0.03 -7.19 -7.96
CA ILE A 327 0.56 -6.09 -8.72
C ILE A 327 -0.46 -5.63 -9.75
N TYR A 328 -0.86 -4.35 -9.65
CA TYR A 328 -1.67 -3.75 -10.70
C TYR A 328 -0.89 -3.69 -12.02
N ARG A 329 -1.48 -4.22 -13.08
CA ARG A 329 -0.91 -4.18 -14.43
C ARG A 329 -1.74 -3.23 -15.28
N SER A 330 -1.10 -2.12 -15.70
CA SER A 330 -1.73 -1.11 -16.53
C SER A 330 -2.26 -1.71 -17.83
N LYS A 331 -3.41 -1.23 -18.28
CA LYS A 331 -3.98 -1.58 -19.58
C LYS A 331 -3.39 -0.69 -20.67
N VAL A 332 -3.43 -1.16 -21.92
CA VAL A 332 -2.87 -0.47 -23.10
C VAL A 332 -3.39 0.97 -23.27
N HIS A 333 -4.60 1.26 -22.80
CA HIS A 333 -5.21 2.60 -22.92
C HIS A 333 -4.95 3.51 -21.69
N GLU A 334 -4.26 3.04 -20.68
CA GLU A 334 -3.86 3.84 -19.53
C GLU A 334 -2.55 4.55 -19.85
N ALA A 335 -2.59 5.88 -19.90
CA ALA A 335 -1.45 6.73 -20.18
C ALA A 335 -0.67 7.08 -18.90
N SER A 336 0.36 7.91 -19.03
CA SER A 336 1.22 8.38 -17.91
C SER A 336 0.47 9.09 -16.78
N SER A 337 -0.81 9.41 -16.96
CA SER A 337 -1.71 10.06 -16.00
C SER A 337 -2.58 9.10 -15.19
N LYS A 338 -2.37 7.79 -15.27
CA LYS A 338 -3.20 6.75 -14.62
C LYS A 338 -3.38 6.97 -13.10
N ASP A 339 -2.38 7.46 -12.40
CA ASP A 339 -2.43 7.76 -10.97
C ASP A 339 -3.11 9.10 -10.62
N TYR A 340 -3.44 9.91 -11.63
CA TYR A 340 -4.24 11.14 -11.52
C TYR A 340 -5.65 10.99 -12.10
N ASP A 341 -5.99 9.88 -12.72
CA ASP A 341 -7.31 9.63 -13.30
C ASP A 341 -8.32 9.18 -12.24
N PHE A 342 -8.83 10.13 -11.47
CA PHE A 342 -9.95 9.90 -10.54
C PHE A 342 -11.32 9.84 -11.23
N SER A 343 -11.38 9.47 -12.52
CA SER A 343 -12.65 9.27 -13.20
C SER A 343 -13.44 8.11 -12.59
N ARG A 344 -14.78 8.19 -12.70
CA ARG A 344 -15.66 7.12 -12.22
C ARG A 344 -15.38 5.79 -12.92
N ILE A 345 -15.05 5.83 -14.20
CA ILE A 345 -14.76 4.64 -15.00
C ILE A 345 -13.46 4.02 -14.58
N GLY A 346 -12.38 4.81 -14.46
CA GLY A 346 -11.08 4.36 -13.98
C GLY A 346 -11.20 3.72 -12.59
N MET A 347 -11.88 4.39 -11.68
CA MET A 347 -12.12 3.88 -10.32
C MET A 347 -12.81 2.51 -10.32
N VAL A 348 -13.90 2.34 -11.10
CA VAL A 348 -14.64 1.06 -11.17
C VAL A 348 -13.80 -0.04 -11.79
N GLU A 349 -13.03 0.28 -12.83
CA GLU A 349 -12.15 -0.69 -13.48
C GLU A 349 -11.00 -1.16 -12.59
N HIS A 350 -10.35 -0.23 -11.89
CA HIS A 350 -9.28 -0.56 -10.94
C HIS A 350 -9.83 -1.39 -9.78
N TRP A 351 -10.99 -1.02 -9.23
CA TRP A 351 -11.66 -1.79 -8.18
C TRP A 351 -11.92 -3.24 -8.61
N ALA A 352 -12.57 -3.40 -9.78
CA ALA A 352 -12.85 -4.72 -10.34
C ALA A 352 -11.59 -5.52 -10.69
N ALA A 353 -10.49 -4.86 -11.06
CA ALA A 353 -9.20 -5.52 -11.28
C ALA A 353 -8.63 -6.07 -9.98
N GLY A 354 -8.68 -5.30 -8.88
CA GLY A 354 -8.24 -5.76 -7.57
C GLY A 354 -9.02 -6.97 -7.07
N GLU A 355 -10.34 -6.96 -7.25
CA GLU A 355 -11.17 -8.13 -6.92
C GLU A 355 -10.76 -9.38 -7.73
N ARG A 356 -10.62 -9.25 -9.07
CA ARG A 356 -10.24 -10.37 -9.94
C ARG A 356 -8.91 -10.98 -9.55
N ASP A 357 -7.90 -10.15 -9.27
CA ASP A 357 -6.55 -10.62 -8.96
C ASP A 357 -6.51 -11.37 -7.62
N VAL A 358 -7.30 -10.95 -6.64
CA VAL A 358 -7.45 -11.71 -5.38
C VAL A 358 -8.15 -13.04 -5.63
N TYR A 359 -9.29 -13.07 -6.35
CA TYR A 359 -9.98 -14.32 -6.64
C TYR A 359 -9.09 -15.30 -7.41
N ALA A 360 -8.30 -14.80 -8.38
CA ALA A 360 -7.34 -15.61 -9.11
C ALA A 360 -6.24 -16.17 -8.17
N SER A 361 -5.72 -15.34 -7.26
CA SER A 361 -4.73 -15.79 -6.26
C SER A 361 -5.30 -16.83 -5.29
N MET A 362 -6.57 -16.69 -4.89
CA MET A 362 -7.24 -17.63 -3.99
C MET A 362 -7.55 -18.99 -4.65
N ALA A 363 -7.57 -19.06 -5.99
CA ALA A 363 -7.68 -20.32 -6.71
C ALA A 363 -6.40 -21.18 -6.64
N HIS A 364 -5.28 -20.61 -6.15
CA HIS A 364 -3.98 -21.25 -6.03
C HIS A 364 -3.55 -21.30 -4.55
N PRO A 365 -3.96 -22.32 -3.78
CA PRO A 365 -3.79 -22.36 -2.33
C PRO A 365 -2.35 -22.66 -1.88
N GLU A 366 -1.38 -22.80 -2.79
CA GLU A 366 0.00 -23.14 -2.49
C GLU A 366 0.67 -22.16 -1.52
N TRP A 367 0.29 -20.88 -1.58
CA TRP A 367 0.76 -19.84 -0.67
C TRP A 367 0.27 -19.99 0.79
N LEU A 368 -0.71 -20.86 1.04
CA LEU A 368 -1.16 -21.20 2.39
C LEU A 368 -0.20 -22.16 3.09
N ASN A 369 0.62 -22.86 2.33
CA ASN A 369 1.60 -23.77 2.91
C ASN A 369 2.71 -22.96 3.57
N ARG A 370 3.03 -23.33 4.82
CA ARG A 370 4.18 -22.72 5.49
C ARG A 370 5.43 -22.96 4.64
N PRO A 371 6.31 -21.93 4.44
CA PRO A 371 7.60 -22.13 3.79
C PRO A 371 8.35 -23.29 4.41
N GLN A 372 9.09 -24.05 3.60
CA GLN A 372 9.90 -25.17 4.11
C GLN A 372 10.97 -24.64 5.08
N SER A 373 11.47 -25.49 5.97
CA SER A 373 12.38 -25.10 7.06
C SER A 373 13.69 -24.45 6.63
N ASP A 374 14.03 -24.52 5.35
CA ASP A 374 15.20 -23.89 4.73
C ASP A 374 14.88 -22.52 4.08
N GLU A 375 13.59 -22.17 3.95
CA GLU A 375 13.12 -20.92 3.36
C GLU A 375 12.45 -20.05 4.43
N SER A 376 13.00 -18.86 4.71
CA SER A 376 12.42 -17.93 5.69
C SER A 376 11.39 -17.01 5.12
N MET A 377 11.51 -16.72 3.81
CA MET A 377 10.61 -15.83 3.10
C MET A 377 10.32 -16.39 1.72
N VAL A 378 9.03 -16.45 1.39
CA VAL A 378 8.53 -16.91 0.10
C VAL A 378 7.62 -15.83 -0.46
N THR A 379 7.80 -15.51 -1.72
CA THR A 379 6.95 -14.55 -2.43
C THR A 379 6.23 -15.25 -3.58
N TYR A 380 4.93 -15.12 -3.61
CA TYR A 380 4.05 -15.60 -4.69
C TYR A 380 3.54 -14.41 -5.49
N ASP A 381 3.79 -14.41 -6.80
CA ASP A 381 3.29 -13.43 -7.74
C ASP A 381 2.31 -14.11 -8.71
N LEU A 382 1.14 -13.52 -8.92
CA LEU A 382 0.19 -13.97 -9.91
C LEU A 382 0.60 -13.42 -11.28
N CYS A 383 1.00 -14.32 -12.21
CA CYS A 383 1.31 -13.98 -13.58
C CYS A 383 0.18 -14.43 -14.54
N GLU A 384 0.20 -13.97 -15.79
CA GLU A 384 -0.74 -14.43 -16.83
C GLU A 384 -0.74 -15.95 -17.05
N SER A 385 0.37 -16.63 -16.73
CA SER A 385 0.53 -18.09 -16.78
C SER A 385 0.08 -18.82 -15.50
N GLY A 386 -0.54 -18.11 -14.55
CA GLY A 386 -0.92 -18.61 -13.23
C GLY A 386 -0.02 -18.12 -12.11
N LEU A 387 -0.24 -18.63 -10.89
CA LEU A 387 0.57 -18.28 -9.73
C LEU A 387 2.00 -18.79 -9.92
N GLN A 388 2.96 -17.88 -10.00
CA GLN A 388 4.37 -18.26 -10.05
C GLN A 388 4.97 -18.14 -8.64
N TYR A 389 5.54 -19.27 -8.19
CA TYR A 389 6.49 -19.27 -7.10
C TYR A 389 7.79 -18.65 -7.61
N ILE A 390 8.13 -17.48 -7.12
CA ILE A 390 9.40 -16.86 -7.46
C ILE A 390 10.48 -17.54 -6.61
N LYS A 391 10.93 -18.70 -7.09
CA LYS A 391 12.15 -19.32 -6.60
C LYS A 391 13.32 -18.46 -7.05
N GLN A 392 13.95 -17.81 -6.12
CA GLN A 392 15.14 -17.00 -6.36
C GLN A 392 16.37 -17.72 -5.81
#